data_11fc90748357728a673afca41e1064ba
#
_entry.id   11fc90748357728a673afca41e1064ba
#
_cell.length_a   1.000
_cell.length_b   1.000
_cell.length_c   1.000
_cell.angle_alpha   90.00
_cell.angle_beta   90.00
_cell.angle_gamma   90.00
#
_symmetry.space_group_name_H-M   'P 1'
#
loop_
_entity.id
_entity.type
_entity.pdbx_description
1 polymer ?
#
loop_
_entity_poly.entity_id
_entity_poly.type
_entity_poly.pdbx_seq_one_letter_code
_entity_poly.pdbx_strand_id
1 'polypeptide(L)'
;MEWNEKFSRENQPEIADVAEYIDTKEWDVLFHELTEVIGAKPKLEHSRCSIPGWNMKFKKKGKNLCTAYPQEGKVQVLIIANQQYQAEIEALIAVSDNRIQLAYEKYDFLNGGKWLVFDIDSEELLRDALKLIQFRLL
;
A
#
# COMPACT_ATOMS: atom_id res chain seq x y z
N MET A 1 18.70 -10.62 -3.85
CA MET A 1 18.75 -10.52 -2.38
C MET A 1 17.41 -10.04 -1.86
N GLU A 2 16.89 -10.70 -0.84
CA GLU A 2 15.64 -10.30 -0.23
C GLU A 2 15.72 -8.92 0.38
N TRP A 3 14.60 -8.22 0.41
CA TRP A 3 14.53 -6.84 0.93
C TRP A 3 15.08 -6.74 2.36
N ASN A 4 14.65 -7.64 3.24
CA ASN A 4 15.08 -7.61 4.65
C ASN A 4 16.53 -8.01 4.87
N GLU A 5 17.12 -8.72 3.92
CA GLU A 5 18.55 -9.02 3.94
C GLU A 5 19.36 -7.82 3.47
N LYS A 6 18.86 -7.12 2.44
CA LYS A 6 19.54 -5.94 1.90
C LYS A 6 19.49 -4.75 2.86
N PHE A 7 18.34 -4.56 3.52
CA PHE A 7 18.14 -3.46 4.45
C PHE A 7 17.66 -4.01 5.80
N SER A 8 18.64 -4.33 6.66
CA SER A 8 18.37 -4.77 8.03
C SER A 8 17.85 -3.60 8.86
N ARG A 9 17.41 -3.87 10.07
CA ARG A 9 16.90 -2.86 11.00
C ARG A 9 17.88 -1.70 11.20
N GLU A 10 19.18 -1.99 11.23
CA GLU A 10 20.24 -1.01 11.46
C GLU A 10 20.66 -0.29 10.17
N ASN A 11 20.12 -0.68 9.03
CA ASN A 11 20.49 -0.15 7.71
C ASN A 11 19.27 0.40 7.01
N GLN A 12 18.86 1.61 7.40
CA GLN A 12 17.68 2.25 6.84
C GLN A 12 17.88 2.59 5.36
N PRO A 13 16.94 2.16 4.48
CA PRO A 13 17.00 2.54 3.08
C PRO A 13 16.64 4.02 2.88
N GLU A 14 17.07 4.55 1.75
CA GLU A 14 16.62 5.84 1.24
C GLU A 14 15.37 5.62 0.36
N ILE A 15 14.63 6.68 0.09
CA ILE A 15 13.47 6.60 -0.82
C ILE A 15 13.92 6.06 -2.19
N ALA A 16 15.08 6.52 -2.68
CA ALA A 16 15.63 6.03 -3.96
C ALA A 16 15.93 4.54 -3.95
N ASP A 17 16.36 4.01 -2.79
CA ASP A 17 16.64 2.56 -2.65
C ASP A 17 15.37 1.74 -2.83
N VAL A 18 14.24 2.23 -2.32
CA VAL A 18 12.94 1.56 -2.47
C VAL A 18 12.56 1.48 -3.95
N ALA A 19 12.67 2.59 -4.67
CA ALA A 19 12.35 2.65 -6.10
C ALA A 19 13.26 1.73 -6.91
N GLU A 20 14.55 1.69 -6.59
CA GLU A 20 15.52 0.85 -7.28
C GLU A 20 15.24 -0.63 -7.04
N TYR A 21 14.88 -0.99 -5.81
CA TYR A 21 14.62 -2.38 -5.46
C TYR A 21 13.35 -2.91 -6.13
N ILE A 22 12.26 -2.14 -6.10
CA ILE A 22 10.98 -2.52 -6.71
C ILE A 22 11.12 -2.52 -8.23
N ASP A 23 11.71 -1.45 -8.78
CA ASP A 23 12.04 -1.29 -10.20
C ASP A 23 10.86 -1.60 -11.14
N THR A 24 9.72 -0.95 -10.90
CA THR A 24 8.55 -1.07 -11.75
C THR A 24 7.96 0.28 -12.07
N LYS A 25 7.31 0.37 -13.23
CA LYS A 25 6.57 1.55 -13.64
C LYS A 25 5.39 1.81 -12.70
N GLU A 26 4.74 0.75 -12.24
CA GLU A 26 3.60 0.85 -11.33
C GLU A 26 3.99 1.51 -10.01
N TRP A 27 5.16 1.19 -9.47
CA TRP A 27 5.66 1.87 -8.29
C TRP A 27 5.89 3.36 -8.54
N ASP A 28 6.53 3.69 -9.64
CA ASP A 28 6.82 5.08 -9.97
C ASP A 28 5.54 5.91 -10.08
N VAL A 29 4.51 5.36 -10.72
CA VAL A 29 3.20 6.02 -10.83
C VAL A 29 2.52 6.14 -9.47
N LEU A 30 2.52 5.07 -8.68
CA LEU A 30 1.92 5.08 -7.35
C LEU A 30 2.58 6.14 -6.46
N PHE A 31 3.90 6.17 -6.45
CA PHE A 31 4.66 7.14 -5.64
C PHE A 31 4.35 8.57 -6.08
N HIS A 32 4.33 8.83 -7.39
CA HIS A 32 4.01 10.14 -7.93
C HIS A 32 2.59 10.58 -7.55
N GLU A 33 1.60 9.70 -7.73
CA GLU A 33 0.22 10.01 -7.40
C GLU A 33 0.05 10.31 -5.91
N LEU A 34 0.66 9.51 -5.05
CA LEU A 34 0.53 9.70 -3.61
C LEU A 34 1.24 10.97 -3.12
N THR A 35 2.43 11.26 -3.64
CA THR A 35 3.23 12.39 -3.17
C THR A 35 2.92 13.70 -3.87
N GLU A 36 2.89 13.70 -5.20
CA GLU A 36 2.75 14.93 -5.98
C GLU A 36 1.28 15.33 -6.22
N VAL A 37 0.41 14.37 -6.48
CA VAL A 37 -0.99 14.66 -6.78
C VAL A 37 -1.81 14.79 -5.49
N ILE A 38 -1.76 13.77 -4.63
CA ILE A 38 -2.51 13.75 -3.37
C ILE A 38 -1.85 14.61 -2.29
N GLY A 39 -0.52 14.69 -2.31
CA GLY A 39 0.23 15.48 -1.34
C GLY A 39 0.53 14.75 -0.04
N ALA A 40 0.56 13.43 -0.07
CA ALA A 40 0.97 12.63 1.09
C ALA A 40 2.49 12.70 1.28
N LYS A 41 2.94 12.55 2.52
CA LYS A 41 4.36 12.53 2.85
C LYS A 41 4.82 11.10 3.06
N PRO A 42 5.85 10.64 2.31
CA PRO A 42 6.39 9.30 2.51
C PRO A 42 7.24 9.25 3.78
N LYS A 43 7.10 8.16 4.52
CA LYS A 43 7.90 7.92 5.73
C LYS A 43 8.32 6.47 5.79
N LEU A 44 9.62 6.24 5.93
CA LEU A 44 10.16 4.90 6.11
C LEU A 44 10.08 4.51 7.59
N GLU A 45 9.53 3.34 7.86
CA GLU A 45 9.40 2.79 9.21
C GLU A 45 9.79 1.32 9.19
N HIS A 46 10.38 0.86 10.28
CA HIS A 46 10.74 -0.55 10.44
C HIS A 46 9.71 -1.24 11.33
N SER A 47 9.09 -2.31 10.81
CA SER A 47 8.11 -3.10 11.55
C SER A 47 8.71 -4.41 12.02
N ARG A 48 8.33 -4.85 13.22
CA ARG A 48 8.70 -6.15 13.78
C ARG A 48 7.54 -7.14 13.74
N CYS A 49 6.34 -6.66 13.41
CA CYS A 49 5.10 -7.44 13.48
C CYS A 49 4.48 -7.58 12.11
N SER A 50 3.60 -8.57 11.96
CA SER A 50 2.80 -8.82 10.75
C SER A 50 3.65 -8.97 9.49
N ILE A 51 3.93 -7.86 8.79
CA ILE A 51 4.83 -7.85 7.64
C ILE A 51 6.12 -7.15 8.09
N PRO A 52 7.17 -7.91 8.48
CA PRO A 52 8.36 -7.32 9.09
C PRO A 52 9.27 -6.63 8.08
N GLY A 53 10.09 -5.70 8.59
CA GLY A 53 11.09 -5.00 7.82
C GLY A 53 10.71 -3.55 7.53
N TRP A 54 11.58 -2.88 6.74
CA TRP A 54 11.36 -1.50 6.35
C TRP A 54 10.20 -1.40 5.36
N ASN A 55 9.28 -0.47 5.64
CA ASN A 55 8.15 -0.18 4.76
C ASN A 55 8.05 1.33 4.59
N MET A 56 7.24 1.75 3.63
CA MET A 56 6.99 3.16 3.38
C MET A 56 5.52 3.47 3.61
N LYS A 57 5.24 4.36 4.56
CA LYS A 57 3.90 4.86 4.80
C LYS A 57 3.72 6.20 4.10
N PHE A 58 2.51 6.41 3.60
CA PHE A 58 2.15 7.67 2.95
C PHE A 58 1.11 8.37 3.82
N LYS A 59 1.53 9.43 4.51
CA LYS A 59 0.70 10.09 5.51
C LYS A 59 0.22 11.45 5.03
N LYS A 60 -1.05 11.73 5.31
CA LYS A 60 -1.65 13.04 5.04
C LYS A 60 -2.61 13.40 6.18
N LYS A 61 -2.41 14.57 6.78
CA LYS A 61 -3.24 15.08 7.88
C LYS A 61 -3.41 14.07 9.02
N GLY A 62 -2.31 13.39 9.37
CA GLY A 62 -2.30 12.41 10.45
C GLY A 62 -2.85 11.04 10.09
N LYS A 63 -3.31 10.84 8.87
CA LYS A 63 -3.79 9.54 8.41
C LYS A 63 -2.76 8.85 7.53
N ASN A 64 -2.63 7.54 7.70
CA ASN A 64 -1.87 6.71 6.79
C ASN A 64 -2.80 6.26 5.65
N LEU A 65 -2.50 6.71 4.44
CA LEU A 65 -3.30 6.38 3.27
C LEU A 65 -3.00 4.98 2.74
N CYS A 66 -1.74 4.56 2.86
CA CYS A 66 -1.26 3.31 2.28
C CYS A 66 0.10 2.99 2.88
N THR A 67 0.37 1.71 3.10
CA THR A 67 1.70 1.23 3.46
C THR A 67 2.23 0.37 2.34
N ALA A 68 3.45 0.65 1.87
CA ALA A 68 4.10 -0.09 0.79
C ALA A 68 5.21 -0.96 1.36
N TYR A 69 5.20 -2.25 0.99
CA TYR A 69 6.20 -3.24 1.38
C TYR A 69 6.97 -3.63 0.12
N PRO A 70 8.24 -3.19 -0.01
CA PRO A 70 9.01 -3.44 -1.23
C PRO A 70 9.26 -4.93 -1.47
N GLN A 71 9.09 -5.34 -2.71
CA GLN A 71 9.44 -6.67 -3.19
C GLN A 71 10.17 -6.50 -4.53
N GLU A 72 10.94 -7.49 -4.92
CA GLU A 72 11.64 -7.43 -6.19
C GLU A 72 10.66 -7.59 -7.34
N GLY A 73 10.55 -6.54 -8.16
CA GLY A 73 9.67 -6.55 -9.33
C GLY A 73 8.20 -6.29 -9.06
N LYS A 74 7.84 -5.95 -7.82
CA LYS A 74 6.47 -5.59 -7.46
C LYS A 74 6.45 -4.94 -6.08
N VAL A 75 5.32 -4.34 -5.70
CA VAL A 75 5.13 -3.81 -4.37
C VAL A 75 3.86 -4.40 -3.76
N GLN A 76 3.96 -4.83 -2.49
CA GLN A 76 2.78 -5.22 -1.73
C GLN A 76 2.29 -3.99 -0.98
N VAL A 77 0.99 -3.76 -1.01
CA VAL A 77 0.39 -2.62 -0.31
C VAL A 77 -0.62 -3.08 0.73
N LEU A 78 -0.70 -2.32 1.81
CA LEU A 78 -1.75 -2.44 2.83
C LEU A 78 -2.56 -1.16 2.80
N ILE A 79 -3.87 -1.29 2.57
CA ILE A 79 -4.82 -0.19 2.61
C ILE A 79 -5.89 -0.56 3.64
N ILE A 80 -6.22 0.36 4.53
CA ILE A 80 -7.27 0.12 5.54
C ILE A 80 -8.61 0.58 4.96
N ALA A 81 -9.54 -0.36 4.81
CA ALA A 81 -10.90 -0.06 4.39
C ALA A 81 -11.71 0.42 5.61
N ASN A 82 -12.21 1.66 5.55
CA ASN A 82 -12.99 2.24 6.64
C ASN A 82 -14.42 1.71 6.59
N GLN A 83 -14.89 1.12 7.70
CA GLN A 83 -16.23 0.54 7.81
C GLN A 83 -17.34 1.56 7.53
N GLN A 84 -17.08 2.84 7.81
CA GLN A 84 -18.03 3.91 7.51
C GLN A 84 -18.44 3.93 6.04
N TYR A 85 -17.53 3.53 5.15
CA TYR A 85 -17.76 3.53 3.71
C TYR A 85 -17.87 2.11 3.14
N GLN A 86 -18.28 1.15 3.97
CA GLN A 86 -18.32 -0.26 3.61
C GLN A 86 -19.12 -0.52 2.33
N ALA A 87 -20.31 0.06 2.21
CA ALA A 87 -21.17 -0.18 1.04
C ALA A 87 -20.51 0.30 -0.25
N GLU A 88 -19.92 1.50 -0.23
CA GLU A 88 -19.27 2.09 -1.39
C GLU A 88 -18.00 1.33 -1.75
N ILE A 89 -17.23 0.91 -0.75
CA ILE A 89 -16.00 0.14 -0.96
C ILE A 89 -16.34 -1.23 -1.55
N GLU A 90 -17.37 -1.90 -1.03
CA GLU A 90 -17.77 -3.21 -1.55
C GLU A 90 -18.29 -3.13 -2.98
N ALA A 91 -18.97 -2.05 -3.34
CA ALA A 91 -19.40 -1.82 -4.72
C ALA A 91 -18.20 -1.67 -5.66
N LEU A 92 -17.15 -0.97 -5.21
CA LEU A 92 -15.94 -0.82 -5.98
C LEU A 92 -15.19 -2.15 -6.11
N ILE A 93 -15.06 -2.89 -5.01
CA ILE A 93 -14.36 -4.17 -5.00
C ILE A 93 -15.04 -5.19 -5.91
N ALA A 94 -16.36 -5.16 -6.00
CA ALA A 94 -17.13 -6.07 -6.85
C ALA A 94 -16.75 -5.96 -8.34
N VAL A 95 -16.26 -4.81 -8.77
CA VAL A 95 -15.84 -4.56 -10.16
C VAL A 95 -14.33 -4.43 -10.32
N SER A 96 -13.59 -4.75 -9.25
CA SER A 96 -12.12 -4.71 -9.24
C SER A 96 -11.51 -6.06 -9.64
N ASP A 97 -10.19 -6.10 -9.76
CA ASP A 97 -9.45 -7.33 -10.02
C ASP A 97 -9.79 -8.37 -8.94
N ASN A 98 -9.90 -9.64 -9.36
CA ASN A 98 -10.24 -10.74 -8.45
C ASN A 98 -9.29 -10.85 -7.25
N ARG A 99 -8.03 -10.48 -7.42
CA ARG A 99 -7.05 -10.51 -6.32
C ARG A 99 -7.42 -9.53 -5.20
N ILE A 100 -8.04 -8.40 -5.54
CA ILE A 100 -8.53 -7.45 -4.54
C ILE A 100 -9.76 -8.00 -3.84
N GLN A 101 -10.66 -8.66 -4.59
CA GLN A 101 -11.81 -9.33 -3.99
C GLN A 101 -11.39 -10.38 -2.96
N LEU A 102 -10.39 -11.20 -3.30
CA LEU A 102 -9.84 -12.22 -2.39
C LEU A 102 -9.16 -11.57 -1.18
N ALA A 103 -8.43 -10.49 -1.39
CA ALA A 103 -7.78 -9.77 -0.30
C ALA A 103 -8.80 -9.19 0.68
N TYR A 104 -9.92 -8.68 0.15
CA TYR A 104 -10.98 -8.12 0.99
C TYR A 104 -11.65 -9.18 1.86
N GLU A 105 -11.80 -10.39 1.36
CA GLU A 105 -12.42 -11.50 2.07
C GLU A 105 -11.50 -12.12 3.14
N LYS A 106 -10.21 -11.87 3.06
CA LYS A 106 -9.22 -12.52 3.93
C LYS A 106 -9.32 -12.11 5.40
N TYR A 107 -9.62 -10.85 5.66
CA TYR A 107 -9.72 -10.31 7.02
C TYR A 107 -11.12 -9.75 7.27
N ASP A 108 -11.50 -9.67 8.56
CA ASP A 108 -12.75 -9.06 8.98
C ASP A 108 -12.52 -7.63 9.45
N PHE A 109 -13.61 -6.87 9.59
CA PHE A 109 -13.52 -5.55 10.21
C PHE A 109 -13.14 -5.68 11.67
N LEU A 110 -12.22 -4.82 12.12
CA LEU A 110 -11.79 -4.74 13.50
C LEU A 110 -11.56 -3.28 13.83
N ASN A 111 -12.23 -2.81 14.88
CA ASN A 111 -12.13 -1.41 15.31
C ASN A 111 -12.42 -0.41 14.19
N GLY A 112 -13.39 -0.73 13.34
CA GLY A 112 -13.84 0.16 12.27
C GLY A 112 -13.01 0.13 11.00
N GLY A 113 -12.03 -0.77 10.91
CA GLY A 113 -11.19 -0.89 9.73
C GLY A 113 -10.96 -2.33 9.32
N LYS A 114 -10.71 -2.54 8.05
CA LYS A 114 -10.43 -3.87 7.49
C LYS A 114 -9.17 -3.79 6.65
N TRP A 115 -8.25 -4.74 6.86
CA TRP A 115 -7.00 -4.80 6.12
C TRP A 115 -7.24 -5.31 4.70
N LEU A 116 -6.74 -4.56 3.73
CA LEU A 116 -6.63 -4.97 2.34
C LEU A 116 -5.15 -5.05 1.99
N VAL A 117 -4.65 -6.26 1.80
CA VAL A 117 -3.23 -6.50 1.49
C VAL A 117 -3.17 -7.22 0.14
N PHE A 118 -2.50 -6.62 -0.83
CA PHE A 118 -2.36 -7.22 -2.16
C PHE A 118 -1.13 -6.68 -2.87
N ASP A 119 -0.67 -7.42 -3.88
CA ASP A 119 0.47 -7.03 -4.70
C ASP A 119 0.03 -6.16 -5.86
N ILE A 120 0.79 -5.10 -6.14
CA ILE A 120 0.60 -4.30 -7.34
C ILE A 120 1.69 -4.71 -8.34
N ASP A 121 1.28 -5.46 -9.35
CA ASP A 121 2.17 -5.92 -10.42
C ASP A 121 1.58 -5.68 -11.81
N SER A 122 0.52 -4.89 -11.89
CA SER A 122 -0.12 -4.53 -13.15
C SER A 122 -0.75 -3.15 -13.06
N GLU A 123 -1.01 -2.56 -14.22
CA GLU A 123 -1.67 -1.26 -14.28
C GLU A 123 -3.10 -1.31 -13.73
N GLU A 124 -3.79 -2.42 -13.94
CA GLU A 124 -5.16 -2.59 -13.43
C GLU A 124 -5.18 -2.56 -11.91
N LEU A 125 -4.29 -3.31 -11.26
CA LEU A 125 -4.18 -3.31 -9.79
C LEU A 125 -3.75 -1.96 -9.25
N LEU A 126 -2.88 -1.26 -9.96
CA LEU A 126 -2.49 0.10 -9.59
C LEU A 126 -3.69 1.03 -9.58
N ARG A 127 -4.51 1.00 -10.63
CA ARG A 127 -5.72 1.85 -10.72
C ARG A 127 -6.72 1.52 -9.61
N ASP A 128 -6.92 0.23 -9.35
CA ASP A 128 -7.82 -0.20 -8.28
C ASP A 128 -7.32 0.26 -6.92
N ALA A 129 -6.01 0.17 -6.68
CA ALA A 129 -5.40 0.65 -5.45
C ALA A 129 -5.63 2.16 -5.27
N LEU A 130 -5.42 2.94 -6.32
CA LEU A 130 -5.61 4.40 -6.25
C LEU A 130 -7.06 4.77 -5.96
N LYS A 131 -8.03 4.03 -6.51
CA LYS A 131 -9.45 4.24 -6.21
C LYS A 131 -9.76 3.92 -4.75
N LEU A 132 -9.21 2.85 -4.21
CA LEU A 132 -9.39 2.48 -2.80
C LEU A 132 -8.77 3.51 -1.86
N ILE A 133 -7.62 4.05 -2.22
CA ILE A 133 -6.93 5.07 -1.44
C ILE A 133 -7.78 6.35 -1.32
N GLN A 134 -8.60 6.67 -2.33
CA GLN A 134 -9.45 7.85 -2.28
C GLN A 134 -10.40 7.84 -1.08
N PHE A 135 -10.85 6.67 -0.64
CA PHE A 135 -11.70 6.57 0.54
C PHE A 135 -10.98 6.98 1.82
N ARG A 136 -9.65 6.90 1.84
CA ARG A 136 -8.86 7.33 3.00
C ARG A 136 -8.77 8.85 3.11
N LEU A 137 -9.10 9.57 2.04
CA LEU A 137 -9.07 11.03 2.00
C LEU A 137 -10.37 11.67 2.52
N LEU A 138 -11.41 10.88 2.69
CA LEU A 138 -12.73 11.35 3.14
C LEU A 138 -12.77 11.63 4.65
#